data_8748c8491dc4def2e1affeb6f2f75c99
#
_entry.id   8748c8491dc4def2e1affeb6f2f75c99
#
_cell.length_a   1.000
_cell.length_b   1.000
_cell.length_c   1.000
_cell.angle_alpha   90.00
_cell.angle_beta   90.00
_cell.angle_gamma   90.00
#
_symmetry.space_group_name_H-M   'P 1'
#
loop_
_entity.id
_entity.type
_entity.pdbx_description
1 polymer ?
#
loop_
_entity_poly.entity_id
_entity_poly.type
_entity_poly.pdbx_seq_one_letter_code
_entity_poly.pdbx_strand_id
1 'polypeptide(L)'
;MKMLNNNHIYDMIIIGGGPAGYTAALYAARAGFDTLVLERLSAGGQMALTHQIDNYPGFEDGIDGFSLADKMKKQAERFGAKSKTAEVVRLDLTAEPKDR
;
A
#
# COMPACT_ATOMS: atom_id res chain seq x y z
N MET A 1 -13.40 -2.27 -10.51
CA MET A 1 -12.55 -1.07 -10.56
C MET A 1 -11.81 -1.01 -11.87
N LYS A 2 -11.85 0.15 -12.47
CA LYS A 2 -11.13 0.33 -13.71
C LYS A 2 -9.65 0.36 -13.41
N MET A 3 -8.92 -0.45 -14.09
CA MET A 3 -7.54 -0.63 -13.75
C MET A 3 -6.63 0.37 -14.40
N LEU A 4 -5.54 0.66 -13.72
CA LEU A 4 -4.48 1.45 -14.27
C LEU A 4 -3.87 0.72 -15.46
N ASN A 5 -3.88 -0.57 -15.38
CA ASN A 5 -3.40 -1.42 -16.42
C ASN A 5 -4.63 -2.11 -16.98
N ASN A 6 -5.01 -1.75 -18.18
CA ASN A 6 -6.31 -2.03 -18.75
C ASN A 6 -6.93 -3.36 -18.48
N ASN A 7 -6.17 -4.42 -18.57
CA ASN A 7 -6.75 -5.74 -18.47
C ASN A 7 -6.31 -6.53 -17.25
N HIS A 8 -5.58 -5.88 -16.40
CA HIS A 8 -5.06 -6.61 -15.26
C HIS A 8 -6.04 -6.62 -14.11
N ILE A 9 -6.26 -7.77 -13.55
CA ILE A 9 -7.13 -7.93 -12.39
C ILE A 9 -6.27 -8.40 -11.25
N TYR A 10 -6.17 -7.56 -10.22
CA TYR A 10 -5.37 -7.90 -9.05
C TYR A 10 -6.19 -8.74 -8.07
N ASP A 11 -5.52 -9.60 -7.35
CA ASP A 11 -6.17 -10.35 -6.29
C ASP A 11 -6.55 -9.46 -5.15
N MET A 12 -5.72 -8.46 -4.85
CA MET A 12 -5.98 -7.56 -3.75
C MET A 12 -5.52 -6.15 -4.13
N ILE A 13 -6.38 -5.18 -3.88
CA ILE A 13 -6.05 -3.78 -4.08
C ILE A 13 -6.23 -3.08 -2.74
N ILE A 14 -5.17 -2.46 -2.28
CA ILE A 14 -5.16 -1.78 -1.00
C ILE A 14 -5.17 -0.28 -1.26
N ILE A 15 -6.12 0.41 -0.65
CA ILE A 15 -6.27 1.84 -0.82
C ILE A 15 -5.70 2.52 0.40
N GLY A 16 -4.62 3.25 0.18
CA GLY A 16 -3.94 3.92 1.27
C GLY A 16 -2.57 3.34 1.50
N GLY A 17 -1.56 4.20 1.51
CA GLY A 17 -0.18 3.77 1.60
C GLY A 17 0.48 3.98 2.94
N GLY A 18 -0.28 4.10 4.01
CA GLY A 18 0.29 4.22 5.33
C GLY A 18 0.77 2.87 5.86
N PRO A 19 1.23 2.85 7.10
CA PRO A 19 1.75 1.61 7.69
C PRO A 19 0.75 0.46 7.64
N ALA A 20 -0.52 0.74 7.88
CA ALA A 20 -1.52 -0.33 7.84
C ALA A 20 -1.64 -0.91 6.43
N GLY A 21 -1.62 -0.03 5.42
CA GLY A 21 -1.73 -0.48 4.04
C GLY A 21 -0.56 -1.32 3.63
N TYR A 22 0.64 -0.90 3.95
CA TYR A 22 1.82 -1.66 3.57
C TYR A 22 1.99 -2.93 4.40
N THR A 23 1.50 -2.93 5.64
CA THR A 23 1.48 -4.17 6.41
C THR A 23 0.58 -5.19 5.73
N ALA A 24 -0.61 -4.76 5.34
CA ALA A 24 -1.52 -5.66 4.63
C ALA A 24 -0.89 -6.14 3.32
N ALA A 25 -0.22 -5.24 2.61
CA ALA A 25 0.40 -5.59 1.34
C ALA A 25 1.51 -6.61 1.53
N LEU A 26 2.30 -6.47 2.58
CA LEU A 26 3.36 -7.41 2.86
C LEU A 26 2.80 -8.82 3.05
N TYR A 27 1.80 -8.94 3.88
CA TYR A 27 1.24 -10.26 4.14
C TYR A 27 0.53 -10.83 2.92
N ALA A 28 -0.18 -10.00 2.16
CA ALA A 28 -0.85 -10.47 0.96
C ALA A 28 0.16 -10.96 -0.07
N ALA A 29 1.22 -10.19 -0.28
CA ALA A 29 2.24 -10.56 -1.25
C ALA A 29 2.96 -11.84 -0.83
N ARG A 30 3.24 -11.97 0.45
CA ARG A 30 3.90 -13.19 0.92
C ARG A 30 3.00 -14.41 0.78
N ALA A 31 1.71 -14.20 0.81
CA ALA A 31 0.76 -15.30 0.63
C ALA A 31 0.55 -15.64 -0.85
N GLY A 32 1.21 -14.92 -1.74
CA GLY A 32 1.11 -15.22 -3.16
C GLY A 32 0.05 -14.44 -3.90
N PHE A 33 -0.61 -13.51 -3.25
CA PHE A 33 -1.62 -12.70 -3.93
C PHE A 33 -0.97 -11.62 -4.77
N ASP A 34 -1.54 -11.40 -5.94
CA ASP A 34 -1.12 -10.31 -6.81
C ASP A 34 -1.70 -9.02 -6.20
N THR A 35 -0.84 -8.22 -5.63
CA THR A 35 -1.24 -7.14 -4.73
C THR A 35 -0.83 -5.78 -5.28
N LEU A 36 -1.74 -4.83 -5.25
CA LEU A 36 -1.49 -3.46 -5.65
C LEU A 36 -1.87 -2.52 -4.51
N VAL A 37 -0.98 -1.58 -4.20
CA VAL A 37 -1.26 -0.52 -3.25
C VAL A 37 -1.43 0.77 -4.02
N LEU A 38 -2.55 1.45 -3.80
CA LEU A 38 -2.80 2.76 -4.40
C LEU A 38 -2.65 3.81 -3.33
N GLU A 39 -1.70 4.72 -3.52
CA GLU A 39 -1.48 5.77 -2.54
C GLU A 39 -1.55 7.12 -3.22
N ARG A 40 -2.04 8.09 -2.49
CA ARG A 40 -2.10 9.44 -3.00
C ARG A 40 -0.73 10.05 -2.98
N LEU A 41 -0.52 10.98 -3.89
CA LEU A 41 0.78 11.59 -4.02
C LEU A 41 1.28 12.22 -2.73
N SER A 42 0.45 12.92 -2.06
CA SER A 42 0.89 13.62 -0.88
C SER A 42 0.82 12.75 0.31
N ALA A 43 0.70 11.53 0.09
CA ALA A 43 0.24 10.88 1.15
C ALA A 43 1.24 10.35 1.95
N GLY A 44 1.98 9.58 1.47
CA GLY A 44 2.68 8.94 2.39
C GLY A 44 1.83 8.88 3.57
N GLY A 45 0.69 9.13 3.42
CA GLY A 45 -0.16 9.25 4.50
C GLY A 45 0.23 10.42 5.37
N GLN A 46 -0.57 10.72 6.30
CA GLN A 46 -0.30 11.81 7.21
C GLN A 46 0.91 11.54 8.07
N MET A 47 1.17 10.29 8.33
CA MET A 47 2.26 9.92 9.18
C MET A 47 3.61 10.13 8.54
N ALA A 48 3.62 10.27 7.26
CA ALA A 48 4.88 10.38 6.55
C ALA A 48 5.51 11.74 6.67
N LEU A 49 4.90 12.62 7.40
CA LEU A 49 5.47 13.94 7.51
C LEU A 49 6.65 13.91 8.44
N THR A 50 6.73 14.84 9.32
CA THR A 50 7.97 15.05 10.05
C THR A 50 7.94 14.53 11.47
N HIS A 51 6.87 13.93 11.87
CA HIS A 51 6.75 13.52 13.26
C HIS A 51 7.62 12.32 13.54
N GLN A 52 8.26 12.36 14.69
CA GLN A 52 9.01 11.23 15.15
C GLN A 52 8.08 10.24 15.80
N ILE A 53 8.28 8.98 15.50
CA ILE A 53 7.49 7.90 16.04
C ILE A 53 8.35 7.15 17.03
N ASP A 54 7.95 7.16 18.27
CA ASP A 54 8.74 6.56 19.33
C ASP A 54 8.21 5.23 19.82
N ASN A 55 7.01 4.89 19.41
CA ASN A 55 6.37 3.70 19.95
C ASN A 55 6.23 2.58 18.94
N TYR A 56 7.00 2.62 17.88
CA TYR A 56 6.97 1.51 16.93
C TYR A 56 8.08 0.54 17.29
N PRO A 57 7.73 -0.71 17.58
CA PRO A 57 8.72 -1.69 18.00
C PRO A 57 9.83 -1.87 16.97
N GLY A 58 11.03 -2.02 17.44
CA GLY A 58 12.16 -2.24 16.58
C GLY A 58 12.97 -0.99 16.28
N PHE A 59 12.51 0.15 16.75
CA PHE A 59 13.21 1.41 16.55
C PHE A 59 13.41 2.07 17.90
N GLU A 60 14.45 1.62 18.59
CA GLU A 60 14.66 2.02 19.97
C GLU A 60 14.90 3.51 20.15
N ASP A 61 15.44 4.15 19.15
CA ASP A 61 15.67 5.59 19.18
C ASP A 61 14.60 6.38 18.40
N GLY A 62 13.53 5.70 18.03
CA GLY A 62 12.48 6.33 17.24
C GLY A 62 12.79 6.32 15.76
N ILE A 63 11.83 6.71 14.97
CA ILE A 63 12.00 6.82 13.53
C ILE A 63 10.98 7.85 13.04
N ASP A 64 11.37 8.65 12.04
CA ASP A 64 10.39 9.58 11.50
C ASP A 64 9.39 8.83 10.62
N GLY A 65 8.20 9.44 10.48
CA GLY A 65 7.11 8.77 9.78
C GLY A 65 7.41 8.47 8.33
N PHE A 66 8.13 9.37 7.66
CA PHE A 66 8.46 9.14 6.27
C PHE A 66 9.39 7.94 6.10
N SER A 67 10.41 7.86 6.94
CA SER A 67 11.35 6.75 6.84
C SER A 67 10.69 5.43 7.17
N LEU A 68 9.80 5.42 8.15
CA LEU A 68 9.09 4.20 8.49
C LEU A 68 8.21 3.74 7.33
N ALA A 69 7.45 4.66 6.76
CA ALA A 69 6.57 4.32 5.65
C ALA A 69 7.37 3.81 4.46
N ASP A 70 8.50 4.44 4.19
CA ASP A 70 9.34 4.04 3.07
C ASP A 70 9.92 2.64 3.28
N LYS A 71 10.34 2.35 4.50
CA LYS A 71 10.86 1.01 4.79
C LYS A 71 9.77 -0.06 4.63
N MET A 72 8.58 0.24 5.08
CA MET A 72 7.48 -0.72 4.95
C MET A 72 7.09 -0.94 3.50
N LYS A 73 7.11 0.13 2.71
CA LYS A 73 6.82 0.02 1.29
C LYS A 73 7.86 -0.86 0.60
N LYS A 74 9.12 -0.61 0.87
CA LYS A 74 10.18 -1.39 0.24
C LYS A 74 10.13 -2.85 0.66
N GLN A 75 9.75 -3.10 1.89
CA GLN A 75 9.63 -4.47 2.37
C GLN A 75 8.50 -5.18 1.63
N ALA A 76 7.34 -4.54 1.48
CA ALA A 76 6.24 -5.15 0.77
C ALA A 76 6.60 -5.40 -0.69
N GLU A 77 7.29 -4.43 -1.31
CA GLU A 77 7.69 -4.57 -2.70
C GLU A 77 8.69 -5.70 -2.90
N ARG A 78 9.52 -5.94 -1.92
CA ARG A 78 10.48 -7.03 -2.01
C ARG A 78 9.78 -8.38 -2.17
N PHE A 79 8.58 -8.52 -1.65
CA PHE A 79 7.81 -9.75 -1.78
C PHE A 79 6.81 -9.72 -2.93
N GLY A 80 6.85 -8.67 -3.74
CA GLY A 80 6.07 -8.64 -4.96
C GLY A 80 4.90 -7.69 -5.00
N ALA A 81 4.62 -6.97 -3.92
CA ALA A 81 3.57 -5.98 -3.95
C ALA A 81 3.96 -4.85 -4.88
N LYS A 82 2.98 -4.28 -5.57
CA LYS A 82 3.20 -3.15 -6.44
C LYS A 82 2.54 -1.94 -5.86
N SER A 83 3.13 -0.78 -6.08
CA SER A 83 2.59 0.48 -5.59
C SER A 83 2.41 1.43 -6.74
N LYS A 84 1.33 2.18 -6.70
CA LYS A 84 1.09 3.23 -7.68
C LYS A 84 0.53 4.45 -6.99
N THR A 85 0.98 5.61 -7.44
CA THR A 85 0.44 6.86 -6.95
C THR A 85 -0.81 7.16 -7.75
N ALA A 86 -1.95 7.15 -7.06
CA ALA A 86 -3.23 7.37 -7.73
C ALA A 86 -4.25 7.76 -6.69
N GLU A 87 -5.27 8.47 -7.15
CA GLU A 87 -6.38 8.82 -6.27
C GLU A 87 -7.58 7.98 -6.64
N VAL A 88 -8.12 7.28 -5.65
CA VAL A 88 -9.32 6.48 -5.86
C VAL A 88 -10.52 7.37 -5.67
N VAL A 89 -11.30 7.53 -6.73
CA VAL A 89 -12.46 8.41 -6.68
C VAL A 89 -13.77 7.65 -6.55
N ARG A 90 -13.73 6.35 -6.80
CA ARG A 90 -14.96 5.58 -6.78
C ARG A 90 -14.67 4.09 -6.73
N LEU A 91 -15.52 3.38 -6.03
CA LEU A 91 -15.48 1.92 -6.00
C LEU A 91 -16.80 1.39 -6.56
N ASP A 92 -16.70 0.34 -7.34
CA ASP A 92 -17.89 -0.34 -7.83
C ASP A 92 -17.82 -1.77 -7.32
N LEU A 93 -18.55 -2.02 -6.26
CA LEU A 93 -18.51 -3.32 -5.59
C LEU A 93 -19.53 -4.30 -6.15
N THR A 94 -20.33 -3.85 -7.11
CA THR A 94 -21.34 -4.71 -7.67
C THR A 94 -20.98 -5.24 -9.05
N ALA A 95 -19.92 -4.74 -9.64
CA ALA A 95 -19.52 -5.17 -10.97
C ALA A 95 -18.91 -6.56 -10.90
N GLU A 96 -19.20 -7.36 -11.88
CA GLU A 96 -18.60 -8.68 -11.98
C GLU A 96 -17.34 -8.58 -12.83
N PRO A 97 -16.24 -9.17 -12.38
CA PRO A 97 -15.07 -9.24 -13.24
C PRO A 97 -15.39 -10.11 -14.45
N LYS A 98 -15.01 -9.64 -15.60
CA LYS A 98 -15.37 -10.34 -16.81
C LYS A 98 -14.41 -11.42 -17.22
N ASP A 99 -13.18 -11.24 -16.92
CA ASP A 99 -12.16 -12.16 -17.40
C ASP A 99 -11.37 -12.69 -16.24
N ARG A 100 -11.99 -13.52 -15.51
CA ARG A 100 -11.30 -14.10 -14.37
C ARG A 100 -10.56 -15.35 -14.76
#